data_0fc842acbc9f918c3653e0da23a0848b
#
_entry.id   0fc842acbc9f918c3653e0da23a0848b
#
_cell.length_a   1.000
_cell.length_b   1.000
_cell.length_c   1.000
_cell.angle_alpha   90.00
_cell.angle_beta   90.00
_cell.angle_gamma   90.00
#
_symmetry.space_group_name_H-M   'P 1'
#
loop_
_entity.id
_entity.type
_entity.pdbx_description
1 polymer ?
#
loop_
_entity_poly.entity_id
_entity_poly.type
_entity_poly.pdbx_seq_one_letter_code
_entity_poly.pdbx_strand_id
1 'polypeptide(L)'
;EAYPAVDLIVNVQGDEPLIEPSVIDDLIAPFEMDENLPMATVMTRMEDAEEQLDPNNVKVVVDKLGYALYFSRSLVPYPRAAAGSVYKHIGIYAYRRDFLLRYARLEPTPLEKAESLEQLRALENGYGIRVLETDCRFVGVDTAEDLALVNKLYREMGLA
;
A
#
# COMPACT_ATOMS: atom_id res chain seq x y z
N GLU A 1 13.09 18.82 5.64
CA GLU A 1 13.57 20.18 5.27
C GLU A 1 14.96 20.19 4.59
N ALA A 2 15.69 19.06 4.60
CA ALA A 2 17.02 18.96 3.95
C ALA A 2 16.97 19.06 2.41
N TYR A 3 15.82 18.79 1.80
CA TYR A 3 15.61 18.78 0.35
C TYR A 3 14.40 19.62 -0.05
N PRO A 4 14.50 20.95 -0.05
CA PRO A 4 13.37 21.85 -0.30
C PRO A 4 12.84 21.82 -1.75
N ALA A 5 13.62 21.30 -2.70
CA ALA A 5 13.25 21.20 -4.11
C ALA A 5 12.55 19.88 -4.48
N VAL A 6 12.31 19.00 -3.50
CA VAL A 6 11.62 17.73 -3.73
C VAL A 6 10.11 17.94 -3.57
N ASP A 7 9.32 17.55 -4.57
CA ASP A 7 7.86 17.67 -4.59
C ASP A 7 7.16 16.38 -4.19
N LEU A 8 7.72 15.23 -4.55
CA LEU A 8 7.20 13.89 -4.26
C LEU A 8 8.20 13.09 -3.44
N ILE A 9 7.68 12.30 -2.51
CA ILE A 9 8.45 11.37 -1.69
C ILE A 9 7.83 9.98 -1.84
N VAL A 10 8.64 9.01 -2.26
CA VAL A 10 8.24 7.60 -2.29
C VAL A 10 8.87 6.90 -1.09
N ASN A 11 8.04 6.25 -0.30
CA ASN A 11 8.44 5.42 0.83
C ASN A 11 8.34 3.95 0.43
N VAL A 12 9.49 3.32 0.22
CA VAL A 12 9.61 1.89 -0.03
C VAL A 12 10.06 1.22 1.26
N GLN A 13 9.32 0.21 1.70
CA GLN A 13 9.63 -0.53 2.91
C GLN A 13 10.83 -1.45 2.68
N GLY A 14 11.72 -1.55 3.66
CA GLY A 14 12.95 -2.36 3.56
C GLY A 14 12.70 -3.88 3.58
N ASP A 15 11.50 -4.29 3.94
CA ASP A 15 11.00 -5.67 3.96
C ASP A 15 10.36 -6.12 2.62
N GLU A 16 10.32 -5.23 1.62
CA GLU A 16 9.84 -5.53 0.26
C GLU A 16 10.99 -5.53 -0.76
N PRO A 17 11.96 -6.47 -0.66
CA PRO A 17 13.19 -6.40 -1.45
C PRO A 17 13.03 -6.73 -2.93
N LEU A 18 11.89 -7.31 -3.35
CA LEU A 18 11.61 -7.70 -4.73
C LEU A 18 10.70 -6.71 -5.46
N ILE A 19 10.57 -5.48 -4.96
CA ILE A 19 9.78 -4.45 -5.65
C ILE A 19 10.32 -4.20 -7.06
N GLU A 20 9.43 -4.26 -8.05
CA GLU A 20 9.78 -3.91 -9.42
C GLU A 20 9.81 -2.39 -9.58
N PRO A 21 10.82 -1.82 -10.26
CA PRO A 21 10.90 -0.37 -10.49
C PRO A 21 9.66 0.21 -11.19
N SER A 22 9.02 -0.56 -12.07
CA SER A 22 7.78 -0.17 -12.75
C SER A 22 6.64 0.17 -11.77
N VAL A 23 6.56 -0.51 -10.62
CA VAL A 23 5.55 -0.20 -9.59
C VAL A 23 5.77 1.19 -9.01
N ILE A 24 7.01 1.62 -8.88
CA ILE A 24 7.35 2.97 -8.40
C ILE A 24 6.95 4.02 -9.43
N ASP A 25 7.23 3.76 -10.71
CA ASP A 25 6.84 4.65 -11.81
C ASP A 25 5.31 4.79 -11.90
N ASP A 26 4.59 3.67 -11.83
CA ASP A 26 3.12 3.65 -11.81
C ASP A 26 2.55 4.41 -10.60
N LEU A 27 3.19 4.25 -9.43
CA LEU A 27 2.77 4.93 -8.19
C LEU A 27 2.90 6.46 -8.28
N ILE A 28 3.85 6.96 -9.06
CA ILE A 28 4.10 8.39 -9.24
C ILE A 28 3.18 9.00 -10.29
N ALA A 29 2.83 8.25 -11.35
CA ALA A 29 2.06 8.76 -12.50
C ALA A 29 0.77 9.54 -12.15
N PRO A 30 -0.07 9.14 -11.16
CA PRO A 30 -1.26 9.90 -10.80
C PRO A 30 -1.00 11.32 -10.31
N PHE A 31 0.18 11.59 -9.75
CA PHE A 31 0.54 12.92 -9.26
C PHE A 31 0.85 13.93 -10.38
N GLU A 32 1.18 13.44 -11.57
CA GLU A 32 1.33 14.28 -12.75
C GLU A 32 -0.02 14.76 -13.29
N MET A 33 -1.08 13.96 -13.07
CA MET A 33 -2.44 14.22 -13.56
C MET A 33 -3.29 15.03 -12.57
N ASP A 34 -3.01 14.91 -11.26
CA ASP A 34 -3.73 15.59 -10.19
C ASP A 34 -2.76 16.25 -9.21
N GLU A 35 -2.64 17.57 -9.32
CA GLU A 35 -1.79 18.40 -8.45
C GLU A 35 -2.27 18.41 -6.99
N ASN A 36 -3.55 18.07 -6.74
CA ASN A 36 -4.14 18.04 -5.41
C ASN A 36 -4.08 16.66 -4.75
N LEU A 37 -3.63 15.62 -5.46
CA LEU A 37 -3.50 14.28 -4.91
C LEU A 37 -2.49 14.29 -3.75
N PRO A 38 -2.91 14.00 -2.50
CA PRO A 38 -2.01 14.07 -1.35
C PRO A 38 -1.10 12.86 -1.21
N MET A 39 -1.64 11.65 -1.46
CA MET A 39 -0.92 10.40 -1.34
C MET A 39 -1.52 9.30 -2.21
N ALA A 40 -0.67 8.34 -2.55
CA ALA A 40 -1.05 7.12 -3.27
C ALA A 40 -0.37 5.89 -2.65
N THR A 41 -0.96 4.73 -2.90
CA THR A 41 -0.46 3.42 -2.50
C THR A 41 -0.84 2.37 -3.53
N VAL A 42 -0.48 1.12 -3.29
CA VAL A 42 -0.64 0.01 -4.23
C VAL A 42 -1.49 -1.09 -3.62
N MET A 43 -2.22 -1.81 -4.46
CA MET A 43 -2.93 -3.03 -4.11
C MET A 43 -2.67 -4.14 -5.14
N THR A 44 -2.78 -5.38 -4.70
CA THR A 44 -2.78 -6.56 -5.59
C THR A 44 -3.96 -7.47 -5.28
N ARG A 45 -4.41 -8.19 -6.29
CA ARG A 45 -5.55 -9.11 -6.14
C ARG A 45 -5.14 -10.33 -5.33
N MET A 46 -6.00 -10.76 -4.40
CA MET A 46 -5.83 -11.98 -3.63
C MET A 46 -6.74 -13.09 -4.17
N GLU A 47 -6.15 -14.21 -4.54
CA GLU A 47 -6.89 -15.37 -5.04
C GLU A 47 -7.04 -16.47 -3.97
N ASP A 48 -6.07 -16.58 -3.07
CA ASP A 48 -6.07 -17.57 -2.01
C ASP A 48 -6.98 -17.18 -0.84
N ALA A 49 -7.90 -18.08 -0.47
CA ALA A 49 -8.85 -17.84 0.61
C ALA A 49 -8.20 -17.81 2.00
N GLU A 50 -7.09 -18.52 2.22
CA GLU A 50 -6.36 -18.51 3.49
C GLU A 50 -5.64 -17.16 3.65
N GLU A 51 -4.99 -16.66 2.59
CA GLU A 51 -4.39 -15.33 2.59
C GLU A 51 -5.42 -14.22 2.86
N GLN A 52 -6.63 -14.33 2.29
CA GLN A 52 -7.71 -13.35 2.49
C GLN A 52 -8.17 -13.29 3.97
N LEU A 53 -8.11 -14.40 4.68
CA LEU A 53 -8.51 -14.49 6.09
C LEU A 53 -7.39 -14.11 7.06
N ASP A 54 -6.14 -14.11 6.61
CA ASP A 54 -4.99 -13.73 7.45
C ASP A 54 -5.03 -12.24 7.80
N PRO A 55 -5.09 -11.86 9.10
CA PRO A 55 -5.10 -10.46 9.52
C PRO A 55 -3.77 -9.72 9.26
N ASN A 56 -2.68 -10.44 8.99
CA ASN A 56 -1.40 -9.82 8.61
C ASN A 56 -1.45 -9.28 7.18
N ASN A 57 -2.25 -9.89 6.30
CA ASN A 57 -2.56 -9.34 5.00
C ASN A 57 -3.63 -8.25 5.13
N VAL A 58 -3.25 -7.00 5.06
CA VAL A 58 -4.19 -5.87 5.11
C VAL A 58 -5.00 -5.82 3.83
N LYS A 59 -6.34 -5.80 3.97
CA LYS A 59 -7.26 -5.65 2.83
C LYS A 59 -7.57 -4.19 2.59
N VAL A 60 -7.82 -3.84 1.31
CA VAL A 60 -8.29 -2.52 0.92
C VAL A 60 -9.51 -2.62 0.02
N VAL A 61 -10.46 -1.73 0.24
CA VAL A 61 -11.62 -1.53 -0.66
C VAL A 61 -11.53 -0.14 -1.25
N VAL A 62 -11.83 -0.04 -2.55
CA VAL A 62 -11.73 1.20 -3.31
C VAL A 62 -13.06 1.57 -3.95
N ASP A 63 -13.24 2.84 -4.23
CA ASP A 63 -14.34 3.32 -5.04
C ASP A 63 -14.09 3.11 -6.56
N LYS A 64 -15.05 3.52 -7.39
CA LYS A 64 -14.96 3.40 -8.85
C LYS A 64 -13.85 4.26 -9.48
N LEU A 65 -13.37 5.25 -8.74
CA LEU A 65 -12.29 6.13 -9.16
C LEU A 65 -10.93 5.63 -8.68
N GLY A 66 -10.89 4.53 -7.91
CA GLY A 66 -9.69 3.95 -7.34
C GLY A 66 -9.18 4.70 -6.09
N TYR A 67 -10.06 5.40 -5.37
CA TYR A 67 -9.72 5.94 -4.06
C TYR A 67 -10.11 4.97 -2.96
N ALA A 68 -9.26 4.85 -1.94
CA ALA A 68 -9.52 4.00 -0.80
C ALA A 68 -10.79 4.43 -0.06
N LEU A 69 -11.68 3.46 0.16
CA LEU A 69 -12.83 3.60 1.05
C LEU A 69 -12.48 3.19 2.47
N TYR A 70 -11.69 2.12 2.62
CA TYR A 70 -11.23 1.64 3.91
C TYR A 70 -10.08 0.63 3.76
N PHE A 71 -9.24 0.53 4.80
CA PHE A 71 -8.24 -0.53 4.99
C PHE A 71 -8.58 -1.31 6.25
N SER A 72 -8.48 -2.65 6.19
CA SER A 72 -8.81 -3.50 7.35
C SER A 72 -7.97 -4.76 7.39
N ARG A 73 -7.68 -5.22 8.61
CA ARG A 73 -7.14 -6.56 8.86
C ARG A 73 -8.23 -7.64 8.71
N SER A 74 -9.49 -7.28 8.88
CA SER A 74 -10.62 -8.16 8.61
C SER A 74 -10.83 -8.39 7.11
N LEU A 75 -11.48 -9.50 6.75
CA LEU A 75 -11.91 -9.73 5.37
C LEU A 75 -12.94 -8.69 4.93
N VAL A 76 -12.55 -7.81 4.03
CA VAL A 76 -13.40 -6.82 3.37
C VAL A 76 -13.17 -6.83 1.86
N PRO A 77 -14.23 -6.71 1.03
CA PRO A 77 -15.65 -6.72 1.41
C PRO A 77 -16.11 -8.10 1.90
N TYR A 78 -17.18 -8.15 2.69
CA TYR A 78 -17.76 -9.43 3.11
C TYR A 78 -18.25 -10.23 1.88
N PRO A 79 -17.79 -11.47 1.66
CA PRO A 79 -18.08 -12.22 0.44
C PRO A 79 -19.47 -12.89 0.47
N ARG A 80 -20.53 -12.08 0.48
CA ARG A 80 -21.92 -12.59 0.48
C ARG A 80 -22.30 -13.20 -0.87
N ALA A 81 -21.69 -12.76 -1.94
CA ALA A 81 -21.87 -13.30 -3.29
C ALA A 81 -20.49 -13.60 -3.89
N ALA A 82 -20.41 -14.60 -4.76
CA ALA A 82 -19.16 -15.08 -5.35
C ALA A 82 -18.44 -14.08 -6.30
N ALA A 83 -18.93 -12.85 -6.43
CA ALA A 83 -18.51 -11.89 -7.45
C ALA A 83 -17.57 -10.76 -6.97
N GLY A 84 -17.07 -10.80 -5.74
CA GLY A 84 -16.21 -9.75 -5.22
C GLY A 84 -14.73 -10.10 -5.28
N SER A 85 -13.88 -9.24 -5.85
CA SER A 85 -12.42 -9.35 -5.69
C SER A 85 -12.02 -8.82 -4.31
N VAL A 86 -11.08 -9.52 -3.66
CA VAL A 86 -10.41 -9.06 -2.45
C VAL A 86 -9.04 -8.58 -2.84
N TYR A 87 -8.64 -7.42 -2.33
CA TYR A 87 -7.34 -6.83 -2.63
C TYR A 87 -6.49 -6.70 -1.37
N LYS A 88 -5.24 -7.11 -1.48
CA LYS A 88 -4.20 -6.88 -0.49
C LYS A 88 -3.60 -5.50 -0.71
N HIS A 89 -3.55 -4.71 0.34
CA HIS A 89 -2.78 -3.48 0.37
C HIS A 89 -1.28 -3.80 0.47
N ILE A 90 -0.48 -3.10 -0.32
CA ILE A 90 0.98 -3.17 -0.29
C ILE A 90 1.50 -1.88 0.32
N GLY A 91 2.35 -1.99 1.33
CA GLY A 91 2.83 -0.89 2.20
C GLY A 91 3.79 0.11 1.54
N ILE A 92 3.65 0.35 0.25
CA ILE A 92 4.46 1.30 -0.50
C ILE A 92 3.62 2.55 -0.75
N TYR A 93 4.19 3.73 -0.50
CA TYR A 93 3.46 4.97 -0.59
C TYR A 93 4.23 6.05 -1.35
N ALA A 94 3.49 6.84 -2.12
CA ALA A 94 3.97 8.14 -2.61
C ALA A 94 3.17 9.26 -1.94
N TYR A 95 3.85 10.35 -1.64
CA TYR A 95 3.27 11.52 -0.96
C TYR A 95 3.67 12.80 -1.65
N ARG A 96 2.74 13.78 -1.74
CA ARG A 96 3.14 15.17 -1.87
C ARG A 96 3.93 15.58 -0.63
N ARG A 97 5.07 16.26 -0.83
CA ARG A 97 5.94 16.69 0.26
C ARG A 97 5.17 17.51 1.33
N ASP A 98 4.39 18.47 0.89
CA ASP A 98 3.65 19.33 1.81
C ASP A 98 2.55 18.59 2.58
N PHE A 99 1.96 17.59 1.96
CA PHE A 99 1.03 16.69 2.64
C PHE A 99 1.78 15.83 3.67
N LEU A 100 2.90 15.21 3.32
CA LEU A 100 3.68 14.38 4.24
C LEU A 100 4.10 15.15 5.49
N LEU A 101 4.54 16.42 5.34
CA LEU A 101 4.91 17.27 6.47
C LEU A 101 3.72 17.61 7.38
N ARG A 102 2.51 17.71 6.83
CA ARG A 102 1.26 17.85 7.61
C ARG A 102 0.85 16.53 8.25
N TYR A 103 0.86 15.45 7.49
CA TYR A 103 0.49 14.10 7.92
C TYR A 103 1.31 13.64 9.14
N ALA A 104 2.61 13.89 9.13
CA ALA A 104 3.51 13.55 10.24
C ALA A 104 3.19 14.28 11.55
N ARG A 105 2.35 15.33 11.52
CA ARG A 105 1.93 16.11 12.69
C ARG A 105 0.50 15.82 13.13
N LEU A 106 -0.23 14.98 12.38
CA LEU A 106 -1.58 14.57 12.76
C LEU A 106 -1.53 13.62 13.97
N GLU A 107 -2.44 13.84 14.90
CA GLU A 107 -2.60 12.93 16.03
C GLU A 107 -3.18 11.58 15.58
N PRO A 108 -2.73 10.48 16.20
CA PRO A 108 -3.26 9.15 15.90
C PRO A 108 -4.78 9.06 16.16
N THR A 109 -5.49 8.54 15.17
CA THR A 109 -6.97 8.50 15.12
C THR A 109 -7.54 7.21 15.70
N PRO A 110 -8.86 7.14 16.01
CA PRO A 110 -9.49 5.94 16.58
C PRO A 110 -9.38 4.70 15.69
N LEU A 111 -9.63 4.80 14.39
CA LEU A 111 -9.57 3.64 13.48
C LEU A 111 -8.12 3.19 13.26
N GLU A 112 -7.19 4.14 13.14
CA GLU A 112 -5.75 3.84 13.10
C GLU A 112 -5.32 2.99 14.31
N LYS A 113 -5.74 3.38 15.52
CA LYS A 113 -5.42 2.65 16.74
C LYS A 113 -6.10 1.29 16.81
N ALA A 114 -7.34 1.19 16.35
CA ALA A 114 -8.12 -0.05 16.37
C ALA A 114 -7.54 -1.12 15.46
N GLU A 115 -7.16 -0.73 14.23
CA GLU A 115 -6.63 -1.63 13.21
C GLU A 115 -5.09 -1.72 13.25
N SER A 116 -4.41 -0.78 13.96
CA SER A 116 -2.95 -0.57 13.88
C SER A 116 -2.50 -0.34 12.43
N LEU A 117 -3.18 0.58 11.74
CA LEU A 117 -2.99 0.93 10.33
C LEU A 117 -2.88 2.45 10.20
N GLU A 118 -1.65 2.97 10.03
CA GLU A 118 -1.38 4.42 10.01
C GLU A 118 -2.12 5.16 8.88
N GLN A 119 -2.33 4.54 7.73
CA GLN A 119 -3.01 5.16 6.60
C GLN A 119 -4.47 5.52 6.89
N LEU A 120 -5.10 4.90 7.87
CA LEU A 120 -6.45 5.26 8.32
C LEU A 120 -6.49 6.67 8.90
N ARG A 121 -5.38 7.17 9.48
CA ARG A 121 -5.26 8.57 9.94
C ARG A 121 -5.52 9.56 8.81
N ALA A 122 -5.05 9.26 7.59
CA ALA A 122 -5.32 10.13 6.44
C ALA A 122 -6.81 10.13 6.09
N LEU A 123 -7.45 8.95 5.99
CA LEU A 123 -8.87 8.82 5.68
C LEU A 123 -9.76 9.50 6.74
N GLU A 124 -9.49 9.29 8.03
CA GLU A 124 -10.26 9.91 9.13
C GLU A 124 -10.12 11.44 9.17
N ASN A 125 -9.03 12.00 8.62
CA ASN A 125 -8.85 13.42 8.46
C ASN A 125 -9.36 13.96 7.11
N GLY A 126 -10.07 13.15 6.32
CA GLY A 126 -10.70 13.54 5.06
C GLY A 126 -9.76 13.64 3.86
N TYR A 127 -8.55 13.07 3.95
CA TYR A 127 -7.62 13.00 2.82
C TYR A 127 -7.89 11.74 1.98
N GLY A 128 -8.01 11.93 0.67
CA GLY A 128 -8.13 10.82 -0.27
C GLY A 128 -6.79 10.09 -0.45
N ILE A 129 -6.84 8.77 -0.56
CA ILE A 129 -5.69 7.92 -0.88
C ILE A 129 -5.97 7.25 -2.22
N ARG A 130 -5.19 7.59 -3.24
CA ARG A 130 -5.26 6.89 -4.53
C ARG A 130 -4.63 5.51 -4.37
N VAL A 131 -5.34 4.46 -4.83
CA VAL A 131 -4.83 3.08 -4.79
C VAL A 131 -4.71 2.55 -6.22
N LEU A 132 -3.53 2.07 -6.57
CA LEU A 132 -3.25 1.51 -7.89
C LEU A 132 -3.22 -0.01 -7.81
N GLU A 133 -3.90 -0.67 -8.73
CA GLU A 133 -3.84 -2.12 -8.86
C GLU A 133 -2.58 -2.50 -9.66
N THR A 134 -1.87 -3.52 -9.20
CA THR A 134 -0.72 -4.10 -9.89
C THR A 134 -0.79 -5.62 -9.85
N ASP A 135 -0.31 -6.24 -10.91
CA ASP A 135 -0.13 -7.70 -10.99
C ASP A 135 1.25 -8.16 -10.51
N CYS A 136 2.12 -7.22 -10.08
CA CYS A 136 3.43 -7.55 -9.55
C CYS A 136 3.31 -8.41 -8.29
N ARG A 137 4.21 -9.38 -8.17
CA ARG A 137 4.28 -10.24 -7.00
C ARG A 137 5.12 -9.59 -5.92
N PHE A 138 4.53 -9.43 -4.76
CA PHE A 138 5.21 -8.94 -3.56
C PHE A 138 5.50 -10.11 -2.62
N VAL A 139 6.73 -10.14 -2.12
CA VAL A 139 7.17 -11.12 -1.11
C VAL A 139 7.86 -10.34 -0.01
N GLY A 140 7.08 -10.02 1.03
CA GLY A 140 7.62 -9.39 2.23
C GLY A 140 8.54 -10.35 3.00
N VAL A 141 9.47 -9.80 3.78
CA VAL A 141 10.42 -10.55 4.61
C VAL A 141 10.16 -10.24 6.07
N ASP A 142 9.27 -11.02 6.68
CA ASP A 142 8.96 -10.94 8.10
C ASP A 142 9.60 -12.06 8.91
N THR A 143 9.87 -13.22 8.26
CA THR A 143 10.39 -14.43 8.89
C THR A 143 11.70 -14.92 8.25
N ALA A 144 12.39 -15.85 8.91
CA ALA A 144 13.57 -16.51 8.34
C ALA A 144 13.24 -17.34 7.09
N GLU A 145 12.03 -17.88 7.04
CA GLU A 145 11.48 -18.63 5.91
C GLU A 145 11.28 -17.72 4.70
N ASP A 146 10.73 -16.51 4.91
CA ASP A 146 10.55 -15.50 3.85
C ASP A 146 11.91 -15.07 3.30
N LEU A 147 12.88 -14.83 4.18
CA LEU A 147 14.24 -14.49 3.77
C LEU A 147 14.88 -15.59 2.90
N ALA A 148 14.67 -16.86 3.27
CA ALA A 148 15.17 -17.98 2.48
C ALA A 148 14.49 -18.05 1.09
N LEU A 149 13.18 -17.80 1.05
CA LEU A 149 12.41 -17.74 -0.20
C LEU A 149 12.90 -16.60 -1.09
N VAL A 150 13.04 -15.40 -0.55
CA VAL A 150 13.53 -14.23 -1.29
C VAL A 150 14.94 -14.48 -1.83
N ASN A 151 15.87 -15.01 -1.04
CA ASN A 151 17.20 -15.35 -1.49
C ASN A 151 17.21 -16.39 -2.64
N LYS A 152 16.25 -17.31 -2.64
CA LYS A 152 16.07 -18.26 -3.74
C LYS A 152 15.60 -17.54 -5.01
N LEU A 153 14.58 -16.68 -4.89
CA LEU A 153 14.03 -15.90 -6.01
C LEU A 153 15.09 -14.97 -6.63
N TYR A 154 15.91 -14.29 -5.81
CA TYR A 154 17.01 -13.46 -6.30
C TYR A 154 18.01 -14.23 -7.19
N ARG A 155 18.35 -15.46 -6.78
CA ARG A 155 19.25 -16.34 -7.58
C ARG A 155 18.60 -16.75 -8.88
N GLU A 156 17.30 -17.10 -8.86
CA GLU A 156 16.53 -17.49 -10.05
C GLU A 156 16.40 -16.33 -11.06
N MET A 157 16.33 -15.10 -10.55
CA MET A 157 16.29 -13.87 -11.36
C MET A 157 17.68 -13.42 -11.86
N GLY A 158 18.76 -14.06 -11.41
CA GLY A 158 20.13 -13.69 -11.78
C GLY A 158 20.62 -12.39 -11.14
N LEU A 159 20.05 -11.99 -10.00
CA LEU A 159 20.36 -10.77 -9.26
C LEU A 159 21.32 -10.99 -8.07
N ALA A 160 21.75 -12.22 -7.83
CA ALA A 160 22.70 -12.60 -6.77
C ALA A 160 23.99 -13.19 -7.34
#